data_298b7e188c706c9cfffd8b8c1cb5fa5f
#
_entry.id   298b7e188c706c9cfffd8b8c1cb5fa5f
#
_cell.length_a   1.000
_cell.length_b   1.000
_cell.length_c   1.000
_cell.angle_alpha   90.00
_cell.angle_beta   90.00
_cell.angle_gamma   90.00
#
_symmetry.space_group_name_H-M   'P 1'
#
loop_
_entity.id
_entity.type
_entity.pdbx_description
1 polymer ?
#
loop_
_entity_poly.entity_id
_entity_poly.type
_entity_poly.pdbx_seq_one_letter_code
_entity_poly.pdbx_strand_id
1 'polypeptide(L)'
;MKETLVLYPAPGFPHMVSLVELGKQIIQHHPDFSITILVASTPSETSTTSSYIDLISNANLSISFFSLPSIHPPAPPPPPNQDLHETQQRAALAFQSIRLNVPPVLDALRTISLSSSVLAIVTSLNPFSDYDLIHIPIYFYFTSCASALSFLLHLPTIHNQTSKSFKELNETLLDIPGLPPIKASQMPQPMLHREDPGYHYFLDLGSRLPKLKGIIVNTFDSLEPHAIKAIADGACFPKDVVLAPLHSIRSVVFLCFGSRGKFSEAQLERMAYGLEMSNQRFLWVVKSPDQGSITEPDLEVLLPKGFLERKKERALVVKSWAPQNAILRHESVGAFVTHCGWNSVLEAVSYGVPMVAWPLYAEQHLNAVVLVEEMKLAIPINTATYNSKEGDKEEVLLVSAEEVEKKVRQVMELEEGKVLRERSLDMRVMATAAWTKGGSSFTAFSKLVASWK
;
A
#
# COMPACT_ATOMS: atom_id res chain seq x y z
N MET A 1 10.21 20.68 29.03
CA MET A 1 9.04 20.29 28.18
C MET A 1 9.33 18.90 27.67
N LYS A 2 8.31 18.05 27.54
CA LYS A 2 8.48 16.70 26.99
C LYS A 2 8.78 16.80 25.48
N GLU A 3 9.77 16.05 25.01
CA GLU A 3 10.07 15.98 23.58
C GLU A 3 9.01 15.17 22.85
N THR A 4 8.46 15.70 21.74
CA THR A 4 7.40 15.06 20.98
C THR A 4 7.70 15.06 19.47
N LEU A 5 7.32 13.98 18.82
CA LEU A 5 7.21 13.91 17.36
C LEU A 5 5.75 14.02 16.96
N VAL A 6 5.47 14.80 15.94
CA VAL A 6 4.13 14.92 15.38
C VAL A 6 4.05 14.08 14.12
N LEU A 7 3.10 13.13 14.09
CA LEU A 7 2.84 12.28 12.94
C LEU A 7 1.54 12.75 12.27
N TYR A 8 1.59 13.04 10.97
CA TYR A 8 0.43 13.47 10.21
C TYR A 8 0.17 12.52 9.04
N PRO A 9 -0.75 11.54 9.20
CA PRO A 9 -1.10 10.60 8.14
C PRO A 9 -1.90 11.28 7.02
N ALA A 10 -1.72 10.78 5.80
CA ALA A 10 -2.64 11.03 4.72
C ALA A 10 -4.05 10.55 5.09
N PRO A 11 -5.11 11.14 4.50
CA PRO A 11 -6.46 10.64 4.68
C PRO A 11 -6.56 9.16 4.28
N GLY A 12 -7.14 8.36 5.16
CA GLY A 12 -7.32 6.92 4.95
C GLY A 12 -6.77 6.06 6.07
N PHE A 13 -7.58 5.11 6.51
CA PHE A 13 -7.25 4.21 7.61
C PHE A 13 -5.89 3.50 7.47
N PRO A 14 -5.47 2.95 6.29
CA PRO A 14 -4.17 2.32 6.14
C PRO A 14 -2.97 3.24 6.40
N HIS A 15 -3.08 4.52 6.03
CA HIS A 15 -2.01 5.50 6.29
C HIS A 15 -1.85 5.79 7.77
N MET A 16 -2.97 5.90 8.48
CA MET A 16 -2.97 6.08 9.93
C MET A 16 -2.33 4.88 10.63
N VAL A 17 -2.73 3.65 10.27
CA VAL A 17 -2.16 2.42 10.86
C VAL A 17 -0.65 2.39 10.65
N SER A 18 -0.16 2.66 9.43
CA SER A 18 1.28 2.65 9.13
C SER A 18 2.06 3.67 9.98
N LEU A 19 1.54 4.88 10.19
CA LEU A 19 2.19 5.89 11.02
C LEU A 19 2.09 5.58 12.52
N VAL A 20 1.01 4.97 12.98
CA VAL A 20 0.89 4.47 14.37
C VAL A 20 1.95 3.39 14.63
N GLU A 21 2.13 2.44 13.70
CA GLU A 21 3.16 1.39 13.85
C GLU A 21 4.57 1.99 13.85
N LEU A 22 4.86 2.98 12.99
CA LEU A 22 6.12 3.74 13.07
C LEU A 22 6.28 4.41 14.45
N GLY A 23 5.22 5.06 14.97
CA GLY A 23 5.22 5.67 16.31
C GLY A 23 5.52 4.67 17.43
N LYS A 24 4.93 3.47 17.39
CA LYS A 24 5.21 2.38 18.33
C LYS A 24 6.68 1.96 18.28
N GLN A 25 7.25 1.81 17.09
CA GLN A 25 8.67 1.48 16.93
C GLN A 25 9.57 2.59 17.52
N ILE A 26 9.23 3.85 17.28
CA ILE A 26 9.98 4.99 17.86
C ILE A 26 9.97 4.91 19.39
N ILE A 27 8.81 4.74 20.03
CA ILE A 27 8.69 4.67 21.49
C ILE A 27 9.39 3.44 22.07
N GLN A 28 9.29 2.29 21.39
CA GLN A 28 9.94 1.05 21.83
C GLN A 28 11.46 1.22 21.94
N HIS A 29 12.06 1.93 21.01
CA HIS A 29 13.51 2.15 20.99
C HIS A 29 13.96 3.43 21.72
N HIS A 30 13.06 4.40 21.87
CA HIS A 30 13.29 5.71 22.50
C HIS A 30 12.10 6.09 23.39
N PRO A 31 12.00 5.49 24.59
CA PRO A 31 10.84 5.66 25.48
C PRO A 31 10.71 7.09 26.06
N ASP A 32 11.75 7.91 25.94
CA ASP A 32 11.74 9.32 26.38
C ASP A 32 10.89 10.21 25.48
N PHE A 33 10.62 9.79 24.24
CA PHE A 33 9.78 10.53 23.31
C PHE A 33 8.30 10.33 23.57
N SER A 34 7.51 11.30 23.17
CA SER A 34 6.07 11.15 22.98
C SER A 34 5.70 11.33 21.52
N ILE A 35 4.60 10.74 21.14
CA ILE A 35 4.06 10.83 19.77
C ILE A 35 2.70 11.53 19.86
N THR A 36 2.50 12.54 19.02
CA THR A 36 1.18 13.12 18.79
C THR A 36 0.77 12.87 17.36
N ILE A 37 -0.36 12.19 17.15
CA ILE A 37 -0.88 11.88 15.82
C ILE A 37 -1.99 12.85 15.48
N LEU A 38 -1.84 13.61 14.40
CA LEU A 38 -2.89 14.49 13.90
C LEU A 38 -3.92 13.66 13.10
N VAL A 39 -5.18 13.79 13.45
CA VAL A 39 -6.27 13.04 12.82
C VAL A 39 -7.15 14.00 12.03
N ALA A 40 -7.12 13.89 10.70
CA ALA A 40 -8.07 14.57 9.83
C ALA A 40 -9.30 13.66 9.64
N SER A 41 -10.45 14.12 10.10
CA SER A 41 -11.71 13.36 9.99
C SER A 41 -12.25 13.41 8.57
N THR A 42 -12.51 12.25 7.97
CA THR A 42 -13.30 12.13 6.74
C THR A 42 -14.67 11.52 7.06
N PRO A 43 -15.76 11.99 6.45
CA PRO A 43 -17.11 11.52 6.78
C PRO A 43 -17.34 10.01 6.60
N SER A 44 -16.54 9.36 5.75
CA SER A 44 -16.73 7.95 5.35
C SER A 44 -15.97 6.93 6.23
N GLU A 45 -15.11 7.36 7.15
CA GLU A 45 -14.20 6.44 7.88
C GLU A 45 -14.33 6.51 9.41
N THR A 46 -15.37 7.16 9.92
CA THR A 46 -15.47 7.54 11.34
C THR A 46 -15.49 6.36 12.32
N SER A 47 -16.23 5.29 12.05
CA SER A 47 -16.39 4.19 13.03
C SER A 47 -15.12 3.32 13.19
N THR A 48 -14.50 2.89 12.09
CA THR A 48 -13.29 2.06 12.12
C THR A 48 -12.09 2.83 12.68
N THR A 49 -11.96 4.09 12.29
CA THR A 49 -10.91 4.98 12.78
C THR A 49 -11.06 5.25 14.28
N SER A 50 -12.26 5.55 14.75
CA SER A 50 -12.52 5.80 16.19
C SER A 50 -12.21 4.56 17.04
N SER A 51 -12.68 3.38 16.64
CA SER A 51 -12.40 2.14 17.36
C SER A 51 -10.89 1.83 17.44
N TYR A 52 -10.14 2.14 16.38
CA TYR A 52 -8.69 1.95 16.38
C TYR A 52 -7.97 2.97 17.28
N ILE A 53 -8.39 4.23 17.26
CA ILE A 53 -7.87 5.28 18.16
C ILE A 53 -8.10 4.88 19.62
N ASP A 54 -9.30 4.40 19.96
CA ASP A 54 -9.64 3.92 21.32
C ASP A 54 -8.74 2.75 21.73
N LEU A 55 -8.53 1.79 20.83
CA LEU A 55 -7.64 0.65 21.06
C LEU A 55 -6.22 1.09 21.41
N ILE A 56 -5.65 2.01 20.61
CA ILE A 56 -4.28 2.50 20.83
C ILE A 56 -4.18 3.39 22.07
N SER A 57 -5.18 4.23 22.33
CA SER A 57 -5.23 5.11 23.51
C SER A 57 -5.28 4.31 24.82
N ASN A 58 -5.99 3.18 24.82
CA ASN A 58 -6.09 2.27 25.97
C ASN A 58 -4.85 1.38 26.18
N ALA A 59 -3.90 1.35 25.23
CA ALA A 59 -2.68 0.55 25.33
C ALA A 59 -1.59 1.16 26.22
N ASN A 60 -1.84 2.29 26.89
CA ASN A 60 -0.89 3.01 27.79
C ASN A 60 0.47 3.33 27.14
N LEU A 61 0.48 3.55 25.81
CA LEU A 61 1.67 4.01 25.09
C LEU A 61 1.80 5.54 25.19
N SER A 62 3.02 6.06 25.06
CA SER A 62 3.26 7.51 24.95
C SER A 62 2.79 8.07 23.59
N ILE A 63 1.61 7.63 23.11
CA ILE A 63 0.96 8.05 21.87
C ILE A 63 -0.34 8.77 22.23
N SER A 64 -0.52 9.98 21.70
CA SER A 64 -1.75 10.76 21.82
C SER A 64 -2.28 11.13 20.43
N PHE A 65 -3.59 11.36 20.35
CA PHE A 65 -4.24 11.78 19.12
C PHE A 65 -4.77 13.19 19.27
N PHE A 66 -4.56 14.01 18.24
CA PHE A 66 -5.06 15.37 18.16
C PHE A 66 -6.00 15.47 16.94
N SER A 67 -7.29 15.64 17.20
CA SER A 67 -8.29 15.75 16.13
C SER A 67 -8.26 17.14 15.50
N LEU A 68 -8.06 17.18 14.18
CA LEU A 68 -8.20 18.40 13.39
C LEU A 68 -9.69 18.72 13.16
N PRO A 69 -10.06 19.99 13.02
CA PRO A 69 -11.41 20.39 12.64
C PRO A 69 -11.85 19.69 11.35
N SER A 70 -13.09 19.23 11.28
CA SER A 70 -13.66 18.65 10.05
C SER A 70 -13.78 19.73 8.98
N ILE A 71 -13.09 19.55 7.87
CA ILE A 71 -13.19 20.44 6.71
C ILE A 71 -13.98 19.70 5.63
N HIS A 72 -15.06 20.33 5.17
CA HIS A 72 -15.81 19.87 4.02
C HIS A 72 -15.32 20.65 2.79
N PRO A 73 -14.55 20.02 1.89
CA PRO A 73 -14.21 20.68 0.63
C PRO A 73 -15.51 21.02 -0.12
N PRO A 74 -15.58 22.18 -0.77
CA PRO A 74 -16.71 22.49 -1.65
C PRO A 74 -16.83 21.38 -2.69
N ALA A 75 -18.08 21.04 -3.06
CA ALA A 75 -18.30 20.05 -4.11
C ALA A 75 -17.49 20.43 -5.35
N PRO A 76 -16.74 19.52 -5.96
CA PRO A 76 -16.02 19.83 -7.18
C PRO A 76 -17.01 20.31 -8.25
N PRO A 77 -16.63 21.24 -9.11
CA PRO A 77 -17.47 21.61 -10.24
C PRO A 77 -17.77 20.33 -11.05
N PRO A 78 -18.98 20.21 -11.61
CA PRO A 78 -19.30 19.06 -12.44
C PRO A 78 -18.24 18.94 -13.53
N PRO A 79 -17.70 17.71 -13.77
CA PRO A 79 -16.67 17.51 -14.76
C PRO A 79 -17.20 17.92 -16.14
N PRO A 80 -16.36 18.51 -16.99
CA PRO A 80 -16.78 18.91 -18.34
C PRO A 80 -17.21 17.72 -19.21
N ASN A 81 -16.81 16.49 -18.84
CA ASN A 81 -17.26 15.23 -19.44
C ASN A 81 -17.79 14.32 -18.34
N GLN A 82 -18.96 13.71 -18.52
CA GLN A 82 -19.64 12.83 -17.58
C GLN A 82 -18.88 11.49 -17.33
N ASP A 83 -17.79 11.23 -18.04
CA ASP A 83 -17.02 9.97 -18.00
C ASP A 83 -15.76 10.03 -17.11
N LEU A 84 -15.57 11.08 -16.31
CA LEU A 84 -14.49 11.09 -15.33
C LEU A 84 -14.81 10.07 -14.23
N HIS A 85 -14.09 8.97 -14.22
CA HIS A 85 -14.23 7.90 -13.25
C HIS A 85 -14.31 8.44 -11.81
N GLU A 86 -15.20 7.88 -11.02
CA GLU A 86 -15.41 8.18 -9.59
C GLU A 86 -14.09 8.20 -8.79
N THR A 87 -13.13 7.38 -9.22
CA THR A 87 -11.77 7.31 -8.65
C THR A 87 -10.98 8.62 -8.83
N GLN A 88 -11.10 9.29 -10.00
CA GLN A 88 -10.42 10.57 -10.27
C GLN A 88 -11.03 11.69 -9.44
N GLN A 89 -12.35 11.69 -9.28
CA GLN A 89 -13.04 12.67 -8.44
C GLN A 89 -12.65 12.51 -6.96
N ARG A 90 -12.56 11.27 -6.48
CA ARG A 90 -12.11 10.97 -5.10
C ARG A 90 -10.66 11.40 -4.87
N ALA A 91 -9.76 11.17 -5.83
CA ALA A 91 -8.38 11.61 -5.73
C ALA A 91 -8.28 13.15 -5.69
N ALA A 92 -9.00 13.84 -6.57
CA ALA A 92 -9.04 15.32 -6.59
C ALA A 92 -9.56 15.90 -5.26
N LEU A 93 -10.64 15.32 -4.69
CA LEU A 93 -11.17 15.69 -3.38
C LEU A 93 -10.16 15.45 -2.26
N ALA A 94 -9.45 14.33 -2.29
CA ALA A 94 -8.41 14.04 -1.31
C ALA A 94 -7.28 15.08 -1.35
N PHE A 95 -6.79 15.43 -2.55
CA PHE A 95 -5.75 16.44 -2.72
C PHE A 95 -6.21 17.84 -2.32
N GLN A 96 -7.46 18.18 -2.60
CA GLN A 96 -8.06 19.44 -2.15
C GLN A 96 -8.17 19.49 -0.61
N SER A 97 -8.60 18.39 0.01
CA SER A 97 -8.67 18.28 1.47
C SER A 97 -7.30 18.46 2.14
N ILE A 98 -6.23 17.96 1.52
CA ILE A 98 -4.86 18.13 2.03
C ILE A 98 -4.49 19.61 2.09
N ARG A 99 -4.75 20.35 1.02
CA ARG A 99 -4.47 21.81 0.98
C ARG A 99 -5.28 22.61 2.00
N LEU A 100 -6.55 22.26 2.16
CA LEU A 100 -7.44 22.92 3.12
C LEU A 100 -7.06 22.63 4.58
N ASN A 101 -6.38 21.54 4.86
CA ASN A 101 -5.93 21.20 6.21
C ASN A 101 -4.64 21.92 6.64
N VAL A 102 -3.97 22.71 5.79
CA VAL A 102 -2.74 23.42 6.16
C VAL A 102 -2.93 24.35 7.36
N PRO A 103 -3.90 25.28 7.38
CA PRO A 103 -4.10 26.16 8.53
C PRO A 103 -4.42 25.40 9.83
N PRO A 104 -5.35 24.44 9.87
CA PRO A 104 -5.59 23.61 11.07
C PRO A 104 -4.37 22.86 11.57
N VAL A 105 -3.53 22.35 10.67
CA VAL A 105 -2.30 21.68 11.07
C VAL A 105 -1.33 22.67 11.73
N LEU A 106 -1.16 23.86 11.17
CA LEU A 106 -0.33 24.90 11.79
C LEU A 106 -0.84 25.30 13.17
N ASP A 107 -2.14 25.44 13.36
CA ASP A 107 -2.73 25.77 14.67
C ASP A 107 -2.58 24.62 15.67
N ALA A 108 -2.72 23.37 15.22
CA ALA A 108 -2.44 22.19 16.05
C ALA A 108 -0.97 22.18 16.51
N LEU A 109 -0.03 22.44 15.60
CA LEU A 109 1.42 22.50 15.93
C LEU A 109 1.72 23.60 16.95
N ARG A 110 1.12 24.80 16.78
CA ARG A 110 1.25 25.88 17.77
C ARG A 110 0.74 25.44 19.15
N THR A 111 -0.44 24.78 19.18
CA THR A 111 -1.05 24.30 20.42
C THR A 111 -0.19 23.25 21.11
N ILE A 112 0.35 22.27 20.35
CA ILE A 112 1.24 21.23 20.87
C ILE A 112 2.54 21.86 21.41
N SER A 113 3.10 22.86 20.71
CA SER A 113 4.33 23.54 21.09
C SER A 113 4.21 24.35 22.40
N LEU A 114 3.00 24.64 22.89
CA LEU A 114 2.81 25.29 24.20
C LEU A 114 3.16 24.37 25.37
N SER A 115 3.00 23.05 25.19
CA SER A 115 3.20 22.06 26.27
C SER A 115 4.38 21.11 26.02
N SER A 116 4.85 20.98 24.78
CA SER A 116 5.87 20.04 24.35
C SER A 116 6.89 20.69 23.41
N SER A 117 8.12 20.15 23.37
CA SER A 117 9.11 20.52 22.36
C SER A 117 8.91 19.64 21.12
N VAL A 118 8.39 20.21 20.04
CA VAL A 118 8.19 19.46 18.77
C VAL A 118 9.53 19.34 18.05
N LEU A 119 10.07 18.11 17.99
CA LEU A 119 11.37 17.82 17.37
C LEU A 119 11.30 17.72 15.85
N ALA A 120 10.24 17.08 15.34
CA ALA A 120 10.03 16.91 13.92
C ALA A 120 8.56 16.59 13.61
N ILE A 121 8.20 16.80 12.35
CA ILE A 121 6.95 16.33 11.76
C ILE A 121 7.25 15.21 10.78
N VAL A 122 6.55 14.09 10.90
CA VAL A 122 6.57 13.00 9.93
C VAL A 122 5.19 12.92 9.26
N THR A 123 5.14 13.10 7.96
CA THR A 123 3.87 13.11 7.23
C THR A 123 3.91 12.18 6.02
N SER A 124 2.83 11.51 5.71
CA SER A 124 2.70 10.66 4.52
C SER A 124 2.09 11.35 3.31
N LEU A 125 1.57 12.56 3.48
CA LEU A 125 1.29 13.49 2.39
C LEU A 125 1.73 14.88 2.85
N ASN A 126 2.50 15.57 2.02
CA ASN A 126 2.97 16.89 2.38
C ASN A 126 1.88 17.94 2.13
N PRO A 127 1.26 18.49 3.18
CA PRO A 127 0.25 19.53 3.04
C PRO A 127 0.85 20.93 2.79
N PHE A 128 2.17 21.08 2.99
CA PHE A 128 2.80 22.40 2.97
C PHE A 128 3.36 22.71 1.58
N SER A 129 2.89 23.77 0.98
CA SER A 129 3.44 24.33 -0.25
C SER A 129 4.70 25.15 -0.03
N ASP A 130 4.86 25.75 1.20
CA ASP A 130 5.96 26.61 1.58
C ASP A 130 6.58 26.14 2.90
N TYR A 131 7.79 25.63 2.82
CA TYR A 131 8.55 25.12 3.98
C TYR A 131 8.98 26.23 4.93
N ASP A 132 9.01 27.48 4.47
CA ASP A 132 9.44 28.66 5.26
C ASP A 132 8.46 29.02 6.39
N LEU A 133 7.26 28.44 6.39
CA LEU A 133 6.25 28.70 7.44
C LEU A 133 6.49 27.91 8.73
N ILE A 134 7.38 26.89 8.71
CA ILE A 134 7.58 26.01 9.85
C ILE A 134 9.08 25.81 10.08
N HIS A 135 9.57 26.30 11.21
CA HIS A 135 10.95 26.06 11.67
C HIS A 135 11.19 24.63 12.21
N ILE A 136 10.22 23.72 12.07
CA ILE A 136 10.27 22.34 12.54
C ILE A 136 10.70 21.44 11.37
N PRO A 137 11.70 20.54 11.56
CA PRO A 137 12.12 19.59 10.52
C PRO A 137 10.97 18.72 10.01
N ILE A 138 10.81 18.61 8.69
CA ILE A 138 9.77 17.78 8.06
C ILE A 138 10.40 16.57 7.41
N TYR A 139 9.89 15.38 7.76
CA TYR A 139 10.21 14.10 7.14
C TYR A 139 8.99 13.55 6.40
N PHE A 140 9.23 13.03 5.22
CA PHE A 140 8.18 12.39 4.44
C PHE A 140 8.19 10.88 4.67
N TYR A 141 7.08 10.33 5.14
CA TYR A 141 6.89 8.90 5.26
C TYR A 141 6.16 8.35 4.04
N PHE A 142 6.90 7.72 3.15
CA PHE A 142 6.36 7.09 1.96
C PHE A 142 5.85 5.69 2.32
N THR A 143 4.53 5.53 2.33
CA THR A 143 3.85 4.32 2.81
C THR A 143 3.86 3.16 1.82
N SER A 144 4.39 3.36 0.61
CA SER A 144 4.58 2.34 -0.42
C SER A 144 6.05 1.93 -0.56
N CYS A 145 6.40 1.21 -1.62
CA CYS A 145 7.72 0.63 -1.87
C CYS A 145 8.76 1.65 -2.34
N ALA A 146 10.05 1.33 -2.21
CA ALA A 146 11.14 2.15 -2.73
C ALA A 146 11.09 2.28 -4.26
N SER A 147 10.61 1.26 -4.96
CA SER A 147 10.42 1.28 -6.41
C SER A 147 9.39 2.34 -6.83
N ALA A 148 8.25 2.41 -6.14
CA ALA A 148 7.26 3.47 -6.40
C ALA A 148 7.80 4.87 -6.03
N LEU A 149 8.62 4.97 -4.98
CA LEU A 149 9.31 6.22 -4.65
C LEU A 149 10.32 6.62 -5.74
N SER A 150 11.11 5.68 -6.26
CA SER A 150 12.03 5.94 -7.37
C SER A 150 11.30 6.49 -8.59
N PHE A 151 10.18 5.87 -8.98
CA PHE A 151 9.32 6.40 -10.04
C PHE A 151 8.84 7.83 -9.74
N LEU A 152 8.34 8.08 -8.54
CA LEU A 152 7.85 9.40 -8.14
C LEU A 152 8.94 10.48 -8.22
N LEU A 153 10.15 10.17 -7.76
CA LEU A 153 11.31 11.07 -7.83
C LEU A 153 11.80 11.29 -9.27
N HIS A 154 11.61 10.29 -10.15
CA HIS A 154 12.01 10.37 -11.56
C HIS A 154 10.91 10.99 -12.46
N LEU A 155 9.68 11.12 -11.99
CA LEU A 155 8.55 11.66 -12.74
C LEU A 155 8.81 13.05 -13.35
N PRO A 156 9.45 14.02 -12.66
CA PRO A 156 9.82 15.30 -13.28
C PRO A 156 10.75 15.16 -14.50
N THR A 157 11.64 14.18 -14.50
CA THR A 157 12.52 13.88 -15.62
C THR A 157 11.71 13.34 -16.81
N ILE A 158 10.84 12.35 -16.57
CA ILE A 158 9.96 11.81 -17.61
C ILE A 158 9.04 12.92 -18.16
N HIS A 159 8.49 13.76 -17.28
CA HIS A 159 7.63 14.88 -17.66
C HIS A 159 8.30 15.81 -18.67
N ASN A 160 9.60 16.10 -18.50
CA ASN A 160 10.37 16.98 -19.38
C ASN A 160 10.83 16.29 -20.67
N GLN A 161 10.90 14.95 -20.71
CA GLN A 161 11.34 14.17 -21.86
C GLN A 161 10.25 13.96 -22.93
N THR A 162 8.97 14.04 -22.53
CA THR A 162 7.86 13.81 -23.47
C THR A 162 6.67 14.72 -23.15
N SER A 163 5.96 15.13 -24.19
CA SER A 163 4.66 15.80 -24.05
C SER A 163 3.47 14.85 -24.02
N LYS A 164 3.69 13.56 -24.33
CA LYS A 164 2.64 12.54 -24.35
C LYS A 164 2.26 12.11 -22.91
N SER A 165 1.01 11.79 -22.72
CA SER A 165 0.52 11.14 -21.49
C SER A 165 0.94 9.67 -21.44
N PHE A 166 0.98 9.05 -20.25
CA PHE A 166 1.29 7.63 -20.13
C PHE A 166 0.29 6.75 -20.87
N LYS A 167 -0.98 7.17 -20.96
CA LYS A 167 -1.98 6.49 -21.76
C LYS A 167 -1.64 6.47 -23.25
N GLU A 168 -1.16 7.59 -23.79
CA GLU A 168 -0.72 7.70 -25.20
C GLU A 168 0.57 6.93 -25.46
N LEU A 169 1.47 6.83 -24.47
CA LEU A 169 2.69 6.04 -24.55
C LEU A 169 2.41 4.53 -24.51
N ASN A 170 1.30 4.12 -23.93
CA ASN A 170 0.77 2.76 -23.87
C ASN A 170 1.82 1.67 -23.59
N GLU A 171 2.24 0.91 -24.62
CA GLU A 171 3.20 -0.20 -24.52
C GLU A 171 4.67 0.26 -24.45
N THR A 172 4.93 1.57 -24.53
CA THR A 172 6.29 2.10 -24.40
C THR A 172 6.87 1.74 -23.03
N LEU A 173 8.05 1.16 -23.04
CA LEU A 173 8.77 0.84 -21.81
C LEU A 173 9.42 2.12 -21.25
N LEU A 174 9.15 2.38 -19.99
CA LEU A 174 9.77 3.46 -19.23
C LEU A 174 11.04 2.92 -18.57
N ASP A 175 12.13 3.65 -18.72
CA ASP A 175 13.39 3.41 -18.03
C ASP A 175 13.42 4.26 -16.75
N ILE A 176 13.17 3.61 -15.63
CA ILE A 176 13.13 4.25 -14.32
C ILE A 176 14.28 3.70 -13.48
N PRO A 177 15.17 4.56 -12.94
CA PRO A 177 16.31 4.09 -12.18
C PRO A 177 15.95 3.14 -11.04
N GLY A 178 16.58 1.98 -11.02
CA GLY A 178 16.35 0.95 -9.98
C GLY A 178 15.10 0.10 -10.16
N LEU A 179 14.37 0.24 -11.27
CA LEU A 179 13.22 -0.58 -11.60
C LEU A 179 13.49 -1.42 -12.87
N PRO A 180 12.83 -2.58 -13.02
CA PRO A 180 12.75 -3.24 -14.31
C PRO A 180 12.00 -2.34 -15.31
N PRO A 181 12.20 -2.50 -16.63
CA PRO A 181 11.43 -1.77 -17.64
C PRO A 181 9.93 -1.97 -17.45
N ILE A 182 9.17 -0.90 -17.31
CA ILE A 182 7.74 -0.90 -17.03
C ILE A 182 6.99 -0.24 -18.16
N LYS A 183 5.89 -0.82 -18.62
CA LYS A 183 5.03 -0.22 -19.63
C LYS A 183 4.35 1.04 -19.09
N ALA A 184 4.26 2.08 -19.89
CA ALA A 184 3.59 3.33 -19.51
C ALA A 184 2.13 3.10 -19.11
N SER A 185 1.45 2.13 -19.73
CA SER A 185 0.08 1.74 -19.37
C SER A 185 -0.08 1.13 -17.96
N GLN A 186 1.02 0.70 -17.33
CA GLN A 186 1.02 0.15 -15.96
C GLN A 186 1.18 1.21 -14.88
N MET A 187 1.27 2.48 -15.26
CA MET A 187 1.33 3.57 -14.30
C MET A 187 0.00 3.74 -13.54
N PRO A 188 0.05 4.25 -12.30
CA PRO A 188 -1.15 4.48 -11.49
C PRO A 188 -2.21 5.28 -12.25
N GLN A 189 -3.46 4.87 -12.14
CA GLN A 189 -4.59 5.43 -12.88
C GLN A 189 -4.69 6.98 -12.81
N PRO A 190 -4.48 7.66 -11.67
CA PRO A 190 -4.48 9.13 -11.59
C PRO A 190 -3.32 9.80 -12.34
N MET A 191 -2.35 9.01 -12.84
CA MET A 191 -1.15 9.52 -13.52
C MET A 191 -1.19 9.23 -15.03
N LEU A 192 -2.17 8.46 -15.52
CA LEU A 192 -2.25 8.08 -16.93
C LEU A 192 -2.44 9.26 -17.87
N HIS A 193 -3.10 10.33 -17.43
CA HIS A 193 -3.36 11.53 -18.21
C HIS A 193 -2.59 12.72 -17.64
N ARG A 194 -1.81 13.41 -18.47
CA ARG A 194 -1.02 14.58 -18.02
C ARG A 194 -1.85 15.73 -17.49
N GLU A 195 -3.08 15.89 -18.00
CA GLU A 195 -4.02 16.94 -17.58
C GLU A 195 -4.77 16.61 -16.29
N ASP A 196 -4.59 15.40 -15.75
CA ASP A 196 -5.26 14.98 -14.52
C ASP A 196 -4.68 15.75 -13.31
N PRO A 197 -5.53 16.29 -12.42
CA PRO A 197 -5.08 16.92 -11.17
C PRO A 197 -4.17 15.99 -10.34
N GLY A 198 -4.39 14.68 -10.39
CA GLY A 198 -3.56 13.68 -9.74
C GLY A 198 -2.15 13.64 -10.32
N TYR A 199 -2.00 13.69 -11.64
CA TYR A 199 -0.69 13.76 -12.29
C TYR A 199 0.09 14.99 -11.81
N HIS A 200 -0.53 16.16 -11.84
CA HIS A 200 0.10 17.40 -11.39
C HIS A 200 0.46 17.39 -9.90
N TYR A 201 -0.38 16.77 -9.07
CA TYR A 201 -0.07 16.59 -7.66
C TYR A 201 1.20 15.74 -7.44
N PHE A 202 1.30 14.58 -8.11
CA PHE A 202 2.46 13.70 -7.99
C PHE A 202 3.72 14.30 -8.62
N LEU A 203 3.58 15.04 -9.71
CA LEU A 203 4.69 15.78 -10.32
C LEU A 203 5.25 16.85 -9.36
N ASP A 204 4.38 17.64 -8.74
CA ASP A 204 4.77 18.63 -7.73
C ASP A 204 5.42 17.96 -6.52
N LEU A 205 4.83 16.89 -6.00
CA LEU A 205 5.36 16.11 -4.89
C LEU A 205 6.76 15.56 -5.21
N GLY A 206 6.96 14.89 -6.37
CA GLY A 206 8.26 14.38 -6.80
C GLY A 206 9.33 15.45 -6.90
N SER A 207 8.96 16.66 -7.31
CA SER A 207 9.86 17.82 -7.40
C SER A 207 10.23 18.41 -6.03
N ARG A 208 9.41 18.21 -5.01
CA ARG A 208 9.59 18.80 -3.66
C ARG A 208 10.23 17.84 -2.68
N LEU A 209 10.01 16.53 -2.80
CA LEU A 209 10.54 15.53 -1.86
C LEU A 209 12.05 15.67 -1.60
N PRO A 210 12.91 15.94 -2.61
CA PRO A 210 14.35 16.13 -2.37
C PRO A 210 14.71 17.34 -1.48
N LYS A 211 13.78 18.27 -1.27
CA LYS A 211 14.00 19.48 -0.45
C LYS A 211 13.67 19.27 1.02
N LEU A 212 13.06 18.15 1.38
CA LEU A 212 12.73 17.81 2.75
C LEU A 212 13.95 17.43 3.57
N LYS A 213 13.80 17.41 4.89
CA LYS A 213 14.86 16.99 5.80
C LYS A 213 15.26 15.53 5.62
N GLY A 214 14.31 14.69 5.19
CA GLY A 214 14.53 13.28 4.87
C GLY A 214 13.27 12.58 4.40
N ILE A 215 13.46 11.40 3.80
CA ILE A 215 12.39 10.51 3.36
C ILE A 215 12.54 9.19 4.11
N ILE A 216 11.45 8.73 4.71
CA ILE A 216 11.34 7.43 5.36
C ILE A 216 10.51 6.57 4.42
N VAL A 217 11.04 5.44 3.99
CA VAL A 217 10.32 4.49 3.13
C VAL A 217 10.09 3.18 3.87
N ASN A 218 8.92 2.59 3.66
CA ASN A 218 8.52 1.35 4.34
C ASN A 218 9.05 0.14 3.59
N THR A 219 10.34 -0.12 3.67
CA THR A 219 11.05 -1.21 2.99
C THR A 219 12.34 -1.59 3.74
N PHE A 220 13.12 -2.52 3.19
CA PHE A 220 14.47 -2.85 3.67
C PHE A 220 15.39 -3.25 2.52
N ASP A 221 16.70 -3.12 2.72
CA ASP A 221 17.71 -3.16 1.65
C ASP A 221 17.65 -4.43 0.80
N SER A 222 17.47 -5.60 1.43
CA SER A 222 17.45 -6.87 0.69
C SER A 222 16.13 -7.11 -0.08
N LEU A 223 15.07 -6.37 0.23
CA LEU A 223 13.80 -6.46 -0.48
C LEU A 223 13.84 -5.70 -1.81
N GLU A 224 14.37 -4.47 -1.79
CA GLU A 224 14.40 -3.58 -2.95
C GLU A 224 15.80 -2.98 -3.18
N PRO A 225 16.84 -3.82 -3.38
CA PRO A 225 18.22 -3.35 -3.41
C PRO A 225 18.50 -2.36 -4.54
N HIS A 226 17.91 -2.56 -5.72
CA HIS A 226 18.12 -1.71 -6.88
C HIS A 226 17.46 -0.34 -6.72
N ALA A 227 16.20 -0.31 -6.25
CA ALA A 227 15.47 0.93 -6.03
C ALA A 227 16.09 1.76 -4.90
N ILE A 228 16.43 1.12 -3.77
CA ILE A 228 17.11 1.80 -2.65
C ILE A 228 18.46 2.36 -3.10
N LYS A 229 19.24 1.56 -3.86
CA LYS A 229 20.51 2.01 -4.43
C LYS A 229 20.30 3.21 -5.35
N ALA A 230 19.37 3.14 -6.30
CA ALA A 230 19.09 4.21 -7.24
C ALA A 230 18.66 5.52 -6.56
N ILE A 231 17.88 5.41 -5.44
CA ILE A 231 17.47 6.58 -4.64
C ILE A 231 18.67 7.14 -3.87
N ALA A 232 19.48 6.27 -3.24
CA ALA A 232 20.65 6.67 -2.45
C ALA A 232 21.77 7.22 -3.33
N ASP A 233 21.85 6.78 -4.57
CA ASP A 233 22.84 7.17 -5.54
C ASP A 233 22.51 8.52 -6.24
N GLY A 234 21.83 9.25 -5.85
CA GLY A 234 23.05 9.31 -5.80
C GLY A 234 23.98 8.14 -5.95
N ALA A 235 23.89 6.86 -5.83
CA ALA A 235 24.65 5.61 -5.91
C ALA A 235 25.55 5.19 -4.76
N CYS A 236 25.17 4.17 -3.94
CA CYS A 236 26.00 3.03 -3.47
C CYS A 236 25.60 2.38 -2.16
N PHE A 237 25.67 1.01 -2.03
CA PHE A 237 26.29 0.28 -0.91
C PHE A 237 26.38 -1.27 -1.09
N PRO A 238 27.29 -2.00 -0.37
CA PRO A 238 27.74 -3.35 -0.72
C PRO A 238 27.12 -4.53 0.06
N LYS A 239 27.44 -5.76 -0.42
CA LYS A 239 26.80 -7.08 -0.32
C LYS A 239 27.20 -7.96 0.90
N ASP A 240 26.36 -9.01 1.08
CA ASP A 240 26.52 -10.40 1.51
C ASP A 240 26.27 -10.82 2.96
N VAL A 241 25.28 -11.75 3.16
CA VAL A 241 25.32 -12.95 4.02
C VAL A 241 24.14 -13.89 3.74
N VAL A 242 24.37 -15.24 3.77
CA VAL A 242 23.45 -16.36 3.45
C VAL A 242 23.06 -17.13 4.71
N LEU A 243 21.81 -17.60 4.84
CA LEU A 243 21.34 -18.56 5.86
C LEU A 243 20.35 -19.60 5.32
N ALA A 244 20.31 -20.80 5.97
CA ALA A 244 19.72 -22.05 5.53
C ALA A 244 18.21 -22.25 5.87
N PRO A 245 17.48 -23.18 5.18
CA PRO A 245 16.01 -23.25 5.19
C PRO A 245 15.40 -24.14 6.28
N LEU A 246 14.15 -23.79 6.68
CA LEU A 246 13.26 -24.58 7.54
C LEU A 246 11.98 -24.94 6.77
N HIS A 247 11.54 -26.21 6.85
CA HIS A 247 10.37 -26.71 6.13
C HIS A 247 9.13 -26.77 7.03
N SER A 248 8.01 -26.17 6.58
CA SER A 248 6.68 -26.38 7.16
C SER A 248 5.66 -26.72 6.06
N ILE A 249 4.69 -27.58 6.40
CA ILE A 249 3.63 -27.99 5.46
C ILE A 249 2.58 -26.88 5.40
N ARG A 250 2.58 -26.12 4.31
CA ARG A 250 1.64 -25.03 4.05
C ARG A 250 0.56 -25.50 3.09
N SER A 251 -0.71 -25.48 3.49
CA SER A 251 -1.80 -26.15 2.78
C SER A 251 -3.03 -25.27 2.48
N VAL A 252 -3.03 -24.00 2.87
CA VAL A 252 -4.17 -23.08 2.73
C VAL A 252 -3.81 -21.89 1.86
N VAL A 253 -4.65 -21.57 0.87
CA VAL A 253 -4.58 -20.34 0.09
C VAL A 253 -5.44 -19.28 0.75
N PHE A 254 -4.85 -18.14 1.06
CA PHE A 254 -5.56 -16.98 1.58
C PHE A 254 -5.85 -15.97 0.48
N LEU A 255 -7.10 -15.49 0.36
CA LEU A 255 -7.49 -14.45 -0.59
C LEU A 255 -8.03 -13.24 0.16
N CYS A 256 -7.33 -12.09 0.03
CA CYS A 256 -7.78 -10.82 0.58
C CYS A 256 -7.28 -9.65 -0.28
N PHE A 257 -8.18 -8.73 -0.61
CA PHE A 257 -7.94 -7.65 -1.55
C PHE A 257 -7.93 -6.26 -0.86
N GLY A 258 -7.50 -6.22 0.40
CA GLY A 258 -7.36 -5.00 1.19
C GLY A 258 -8.70 -4.38 1.61
N SER A 259 -8.67 -3.16 2.13
CA SER A 259 -9.87 -2.48 2.67
C SER A 259 -10.86 -2.05 1.57
N ARG A 260 -10.37 -1.76 0.36
CA ARG A 260 -11.17 -1.19 -0.75
C ARG A 260 -11.40 -2.14 -1.92
N GLY A 261 -10.63 -3.23 -2.04
CA GLY A 261 -10.75 -4.16 -3.16
C GLY A 261 -12.11 -4.85 -3.18
N LYS A 262 -12.85 -4.62 -4.25
CA LYS A 262 -14.17 -5.18 -4.52
C LYS A 262 -14.20 -5.75 -5.92
N PHE A 263 -15.04 -6.74 -6.14
CA PHE A 263 -15.26 -7.38 -7.42
C PHE A 263 -16.73 -7.35 -7.79
N SER A 264 -17.05 -7.37 -9.08
CA SER A 264 -18.41 -7.58 -9.57
C SER A 264 -18.91 -8.99 -9.20
N GLU A 265 -20.22 -9.19 -9.16
CA GLU A 265 -20.84 -10.51 -8.93
C GLU A 265 -20.29 -11.53 -9.91
N ALA A 266 -20.22 -11.20 -11.20
CA ALA A 266 -19.67 -12.07 -12.24
C ALA A 266 -18.20 -12.46 -12.00
N GLN A 267 -17.37 -11.56 -11.44
CA GLN A 267 -16.00 -11.92 -11.08
C GLN A 267 -15.95 -12.79 -9.83
N LEU A 268 -16.78 -12.53 -8.82
CA LEU A 268 -16.87 -13.37 -7.63
C LEU A 268 -17.31 -14.80 -7.99
N GLU A 269 -18.25 -14.94 -8.91
CA GLU A 269 -18.69 -16.24 -9.41
C GLU A 269 -17.56 -17.01 -10.10
N ARG A 270 -16.78 -16.35 -10.98
CA ARG A 270 -15.61 -16.98 -11.65
C ARG A 270 -14.53 -17.36 -10.64
N MET A 271 -14.28 -16.53 -9.65
CA MET A 271 -13.34 -16.84 -8.56
C MET A 271 -13.79 -18.09 -7.79
N ALA A 272 -15.08 -18.17 -7.47
CA ALA A 272 -15.63 -19.33 -6.77
C ALA A 272 -15.43 -20.63 -7.58
N TYR A 273 -15.75 -20.62 -8.88
CA TYR A 273 -15.52 -21.79 -9.73
C TYR A 273 -14.03 -22.14 -9.83
N GLY A 274 -13.15 -21.16 -10.02
CA GLY A 274 -11.70 -21.40 -10.10
C GLY A 274 -11.14 -22.00 -8.81
N LEU A 275 -11.55 -21.49 -7.65
CA LEU A 275 -11.19 -22.03 -6.34
C LEU A 275 -11.76 -23.45 -6.14
N GLU A 276 -12.99 -23.70 -6.60
CA GLU A 276 -13.58 -25.03 -6.56
C GLU A 276 -12.81 -26.04 -7.41
N MET A 277 -12.45 -25.67 -8.64
CA MET A 277 -11.66 -26.51 -9.56
C MET A 277 -10.23 -26.75 -9.07
N SER A 278 -9.61 -25.78 -8.39
CA SER A 278 -8.25 -25.92 -7.86
C SER A 278 -8.10 -27.04 -6.86
N ASN A 279 -9.19 -27.46 -6.24
CA ASN A 279 -9.23 -28.47 -5.16
C ASN A 279 -8.34 -28.15 -3.95
N GLN A 280 -7.89 -26.89 -3.80
CA GLN A 280 -7.11 -26.44 -2.65
C GLN A 280 -8.00 -26.07 -1.46
N ARG A 281 -7.44 -26.06 -0.26
CA ARG A 281 -8.05 -25.41 0.89
C ARG A 281 -7.86 -23.91 0.78
N PHE A 282 -8.88 -23.12 1.07
CA PHE A 282 -8.76 -21.66 1.01
C PHE A 282 -9.54 -20.94 2.11
N LEU A 283 -9.04 -19.77 2.45
CA LEU A 283 -9.71 -18.75 3.22
C LEU A 283 -9.91 -17.52 2.33
N TRP A 284 -11.14 -17.10 2.14
CA TRP A 284 -11.48 -16.02 1.22
C TRP A 284 -12.32 -14.94 1.88
N VAL A 285 -11.86 -13.67 1.85
CA VAL A 285 -12.60 -12.51 2.31
C VAL A 285 -13.40 -11.93 1.16
N VAL A 286 -14.72 -12.04 1.24
CA VAL A 286 -15.67 -11.53 0.24
C VAL A 286 -16.30 -10.24 0.72
N LYS A 287 -16.38 -9.25 -0.19
CA LYS A 287 -17.03 -7.95 0.06
C LYS A 287 -18.20 -7.74 -0.88
N SER A 288 -19.18 -6.93 -0.43
CA SER A 288 -20.29 -6.52 -1.30
C SER A 288 -19.77 -5.78 -2.54
N PRO A 289 -20.27 -6.11 -3.74
CA PRO A 289 -19.97 -5.38 -4.97
C PRO A 289 -20.41 -3.92 -4.91
N ASP A 290 -21.50 -3.61 -4.22
CA ASP A 290 -22.11 -2.29 -4.17
C ASP A 290 -21.18 -1.23 -3.56
N GLN A 291 -21.03 -0.12 -4.26
CA GLN A 291 -20.29 1.04 -3.81
C GLN A 291 -21.20 1.86 -2.87
N GLY A 292 -20.86 1.91 -1.59
CA GLY A 292 -21.61 2.69 -0.59
C GLY A 292 -22.53 1.89 0.31
N SER A 293 -22.77 0.62 0.05
CA SER A 293 -23.51 -0.25 0.97
C SER A 293 -22.67 -0.58 2.21
N ILE A 294 -23.20 -0.27 3.38
CA ILE A 294 -22.66 -0.67 4.69
C ILE A 294 -23.10 -2.10 5.04
N THR A 295 -23.96 -2.70 4.20
CA THR A 295 -24.53 -4.03 4.44
C THR A 295 -23.50 -5.12 4.22
N GLU A 296 -23.50 -6.12 5.09
CA GLU A 296 -22.69 -7.33 4.91
C GLU A 296 -23.08 -8.05 3.61
N PRO A 297 -22.10 -8.62 2.87
CA PRO A 297 -22.38 -9.38 1.64
C PRO A 297 -23.26 -10.60 1.96
N ASP A 298 -24.29 -10.83 1.13
CA ASP A 298 -25.05 -12.07 1.13
C ASP A 298 -24.31 -13.11 0.27
N LEU A 299 -23.61 -14.03 0.91
CA LEU A 299 -22.79 -15.02 0.23
C LEU A 299 -23.64 -16.04 -0.57
N GLU A 300 -24.89 -16.28 -0.19
CA GLU A 300 -25.77 -17.21 -0.93
C GLU A 300 -26.24 -16.60 -2.26
N VAL A 301 -26.28 -15.26 -2.34
CA VAL A 301 -26.62 -14.53 -3.57
C VAL A 301 -25.39 -14.31 -4.44
N LEU A 302 -24.25 -13.97 -3.83
CA LEU A 302 -23.03 -13.56 -4.55
C LEU A 302 -22.19 -14.74 -5.07
N LEU A 303 -22.36 -15.93 -4.51
CA LEU A 303 -21.58 -17.11 -4.87
C LEU A 303 -22.46 -18.15 -5.57
N PRO A 304 -21.88 -19.04 -6.38
CA PRO A 304 -22.66 -20.07 -7.08
C PRO A 304 -23.50 -20.90 -6.11
N LYS A 305 -24.74 -21.20 -6.53
CA LYS A 305 -25.69 -21.95 -5.71
C LYS A 305 -25.08 -23.22 -5.12
N GLY A 306 -25.13 -23.35 -3.80
CA GLY A 306 -24.62 -24.50 -3.05
C GLY A 306 -23.09 -24.57 -2.96
N PHE A 307 -22.37 -23.54 -3.35
CA PHE A 307 -20.90 -23.48 -3.28
C PHE A 307 -20.40 -23.66 -1.85
N LEU A 308 -20.96 -22.94 -0.89
CA LEU A 308 -20.57 -23.00 0.51
C LEU A 308 -20.72 -24.41 1.08
N GLU A 309 -21.83 -25.08 0.76
CA GLU A 309 -22.08 -26.45 1.23
C GLU A 309 -21.14 -27.48 0.57
N ARG A 310 -20.91 -27.37 -0.75
CA ARG A 310 -19.96 -28.25 -1.45
C ARG A 310 -18.53 -28.14 -0.97
N LYS A 311 -18.13 -26.99 -0.43
CA LYS A 311 -16.76 -26.67 -0.01
C LYS A 311 -16.57 -26.55 1.49
N LYS A 312 -17.57 -26.81 2.32
CA LYS A 312 -17.53 -26.61 3.80
C LYS A 312 -16.34 -27.22 4.52
N GLU A 313 -15.77 -28.32 3.99
CA GLU A 313 -14.59 -28.98 4.60
C GLU A 313 -13.25 -28.41 4.11
N ARG A 314 -13.25 -27.60 3.05
CA ARG A 314 -12.04 -27.06 2.41
C ARG A 314 -11.99 -25.55 2.30
N ALA A 315 -13.12 -24.88 2.52
CA ALA A 315 -13.26 -23.44 2.38
C ALA A 315 -13.74 -22.78 3.66
N LEU A 316 -13.12 -21.66 3.99
CA LEU A 316 -13.67 -20.68 4.92
C LEU A 316 -13.88 -19.37 4.15
N VAL A 317 -15.13 -19.00 3.93
CA VAL A 317 -15.50 -17.73 3.30
C VAL A 317 -15.95 -16.77 4.39
N VAL A 318 -15.28 -15.63 4.49
CA VAL A 318 -15.49 -14.62 5.54
C VAL A 318 -16.05 -13.35 4.90
N LYS A 319 -17.06 -12.76 5.53
CA LYS A 319 -17.70 -11.53 5.08
C LYS A 319 -16.88 -10.30 5.45
N SER A 320 -16.73 -9.39 4.53
CA SER A 320 -16.23 -8.03 4.68
C SER A 320 -14.79 -7.88 5.20
N TRP A 321 -14.42 -8.51 6.31
CA TRP A 321 -13.14 -8.31 6.97
C TRP A 321 -12.61 -9.57 7.67
N ALA A 322 -11.28 -9.70 7.69
CA ALA A 322 -10.58 -10.73 8.47
C ALA A 322 -9.26 -10.18 9.03
N PRO A 323 -8.74 -10.73 10.15
CA PRO A 323 -7.47 -10.29 10.76
C PRO A 323 -6.27 -10.77 9.90
N GLN A 324 -6.02 -10.08 8.78
CA GLN A 324 -5.06 -10.47 7.73
C GLN A 324 -3.69 -10.84 8.29
N ASN A 325 -3.14 -10.00 9.18
CA ASN A 325 -1.82 -10.22 9.78
C ASN A 325 -1.77 -11.54 10.59
N ALA A 326 -2.79 -11.82 11.40
CA ALA A 326 -2.87 -13.06 12.17
C ALA A 326 -3.02 -14.30 11.27
N ILE A 327 -3.78 -14.18 10.17
CA ILE A 327 -3.96 -15.25 9.18
C ILE A 327 -2.65 -15.52 8.45
N LEU A 328 -1.97 -14.50 7.92
CA LEU A 328 -0.69 -14.67 7.22
C LEU A 328 0.42 -15.24 8.12
N ARG A 329 0.35 -14.95 9.42
CA ARG A 329 1.28 -15.51 10.41
C ARG A 329 1.06 -17.02 10.64
N HIS A 330 -0.12 -17.55 10.34
CA HIS A 330 -0.46 -18.94 10.61
C HIS A 330 0.30 -19.88 9.67
N GLU A 331 0.94 -20.90 10.22
CA GLU A 331 1.81 -21.83 9.49
C GLU A 331 1.10 -22.61 8.37
N SER A 332 -0.22 -22.76 8.45
CA SER A 332 -1.01 -23.44 7.41
C SER A 332 -1.17 -22.62 6.13
N VAL A 333 -0.90 -21.30 6.15
CA VAL A 333 -1.06 -20.45 4.94
C VAL A 333 0.11 -20.71 4.00
N GLY A 334 -0.21 -21.27 2.84
CA GLY A 334 0.75 -21.68 1.81
C GLY A 334 0.93 -20.67 0.69
N ALA A 335 -0.08 -19.84 0.43
CA ALA A 335 -0.04 -18.78 -0.57
C ALA A 335 -1.04 -17.66 -0.24
N PHE A 336 -0.78 -16.47 -0.76
CA PHE A 336 -1.62 -15.28 -0.59
C PHE A 336 -1.99 -14.68 -1.95
N VAL A 337 -3.27 -14.72 -2.30
CA VAL A 337 -3.79 -13.98 -3.45
C VAL A 337 -4.12 -12.57 -3.00
N THR A 338 -3.37 -11.60 -3.52
CA THR A 338 -3.36 -10.23 -3.01
C THR A 338 -3.52 -9.19 -4.11
N HIS A 339 -4.14 -8.06 -3.76
CA HIS A 339 -4.20 -6.87 -4.60
C HIS A 339 -2.86 -6.11 -4.72
N CYS A 340 -1.78 -6.60 -4.11
CA CYS A 340 -0.45 -5.97 -4.11
C CYS A 340 -0.37 -4.60 -3.42
N GLY A 341 -1.29 -4.26 -2.53
CA GLY A 341 -1.14 -3.12 -1.63
C GLY A 341 0.06 -3.33 -0.70
N TRP A 342 0.93 -2.29 -0.56
CA TRP A 342 2.27 -2.48 0.01
C TRP A 342 2.28 -3.03 1.43
N ASN A 343 1.36 -2.61 2.31
CA ASN A 343 1.27 -3.18 3.65
C ASN A 343 0.98 -4.69 3.62
N SER A 344 0.09 -5.13 2.73
CA SER A 344 -0.22 -6.55 2.56
C SER A 344 0.98 -7.34 2.03
N VAL A 345 1.77 -6.73 1.14
CA VAL A 345 3.04 -7.30 0.65
C VAL A 345 4.04 -7.47 1.79
N LEU A 346 4.26 -6.43 2.59
CA LEU A 346 5.20 -6.49 3.73
C LEU A 346 4.76 -7.51 4.78
N GLU A 347 3.46 -7.64 5.05
CA GLU A 347 2.95 -8.69 5.92
C GLU A 347 3.25 -10.09 5.36
N ALA A 348 2.99 -10.34 4.06
CA ALA A 348 3.29 -11.61 3.42
C ALA A 348 4.81 -11.92 3.45
N VAL A 349 5.65 -10.94 3.14
CA VAL A 349 7.12 -11.04 3.22
C VAL A 349 7.58 -11.36 4.63
N SER A 350 7.04 -10.67 5.64
CA SER A 350 7.41 -10.87 7.06
C SER A 350 7.10 -12.28 7.56
N TYR A 351 6.13 -12.96 6.94
CA TYR A 351 5.76 -14.35 7.27
C TYR A 351 6.24 -15.37 6.24
N GLY A 352 6.96 -14.93 5.20
CA GLY A 352 7.50 -15.81 4.17
C GLY A 352 6.41 -16.52 3.38
N VAL A 353 5.33 -15.81 3.01
CA VAL A 353 4.20 -16.33 2.24
C VAL A 353 4.35 -15.89 0.79
N PRO A 354 4.45 -16.82 -0.18
CA PRO A 354 4.48 -16.50 -1.60
C PRO A 354 3.13 -15.94 -2.06
N MET A 355 3.14 -15.11 -3.11
CA MET A 355 1.96 -14.38 -3.52
C MET A 355 1.49 -14.73 -4.95
N VAL A 356 0.19 -14.58 -5.17
CA VAL A 356 -0.42 -14.41 -6.50
C VAL A 356 -0.80 -12.95 -6.63
N ALA A 357 -0.16 -12.25 -7.55
CA ALA A 357 -0.34 -10.82 -7.75
C ALA A 357 -1.59 -10.54 -8.59
N TRP A 358 -2.59 -9.91 -8.00
CA TRP A 358 -3.84 -9.50 -8.64
C TRP A 358 -4.12 -8.01 -8.36
N PRO A 359 -3.36 -7.09 -8.99
CA PRO A 359 -3.52 -5.66 -8.76
C PRO A 359 -4.89 -5.16 -9.23
N LEU A 360 -5.46 -4.19 -8.51
CA LEU A 360 -6.79 -3.64 -8.78
C LEU A 360 -6.78 -2.14 -9.07
N TYR A 361 -6.01 -1.33 -8.32
CA TYR A 361 -5.99 0.13 -8.43
C TYR A 361 -4.71 0.73 -7.81
N ALA A 362 -4.54 2.04 -7.93
CA ALA A 362 -3.42 2.82 -7.40
C ALA A 362 -2.04 2.32 -7.86
N GLU A 363 -1.05 2.28 -6.99
CA GLU A 363 0.31 1.80 -7.28
C GLU A 363 0.43 0.27 -7.34
N GLN A 364 -0.68 -0.45 -7.18
CA GLN A 364 -0.67 -1.92 -7.08
C GLN A 364 -0.14 -2.61 -8.35
N HIS A 365 -0.39 -2.03 -9.53
CA HIS A 365 0.16 -2.54 -10.80
C HIS A 365 1.69 -2.44 -10.83
N LEU A 366 2.24 -1.31 -10.39
CA LEU A 366 3.68 -1.13 -10.25
C LEU A 366 4.27 -2.10 -9.23
N ASN A 367 3.64 -2.21 -8.06
CA ASN A 367 4.05 -3.16 -7.02
C ASN A 367 4.03 -4.61 -7.54
N ALA A 368 3.01 -4.99 -8.33
CA ALA A 368 2.91 -6.31 -8.92
C ALA A 368 4.08 -6.61 -9.87
N VAL A 369 4.45 -5.65 -10.74
CA VAL A 369 5.61 -5.81 -11.64
C VAL A 369 6.89 -6.04 -10.84
N VAL A 370 7.15 -5.22 -9.82
CA VAL A 370 8.34 -5.35 -8.97
C VAL A 370 8.34 -6.68 -8.21
N LEU A 371 7.21 -7.10 -7.67
CA LEU A 371 7.05 -8.38 -6.98
C LEU A 371 7.34 -9.58 -7.86
N VAL A 372 6.89 -9.52 -9.12
CA VAL A 372 7.05 -10.63 -10.08
C VAL A 372 8.43 -10.60 -10.73
N GLU A 373 8.85 -9.44 -11.26
CA GLU A 373 10.02 -9.36 -12.14
C GLU A 373 11.34 -9.16 -11.38
N GLU A 374 11.31 -8.42 -10.27
CA GLU A 374 12.53 -8.12 -9.52
C GLU A 374 12.65 -8.98 -8.26
N MET A 375 11.67 -8.92 -7.38
CA MET A 375 11.72 -9.63 -6.10
C MET A 375 11.56 -11.14 -6.25
N LYS A 376 10.87 -11.60 -7.30
CA LYS A 376 10.53 -13.02 -7.54
C LYS A 376 9.77 -13.63 -6.34
N LEU A 377 8.80 -12.90 -5.79
CA LEU A 377 7.98 -13.29 -4.64
C LEU A 377 6.52 -13.56 -5.02
N ALA A 378 6.16 -13.34 -6.29
CA ALA A 378 4.79 -13.55 -6.76
C ALA A 378 4.76 -14.12 -8.18
N ILE A 379 3.64 -14.77 -8.51
CA ILE A 379 3.24 -15.06 -9.89
C ILE A 379 2.10 -14.12 -10.27
N PRO A 380 2.07 -13.59 -11.50
CA PRO A 380 1.00 -12.70 -11.93
C PRO A 380 -0.26 -13.49 -12.29
N ILE A 381 -1.43 -12.98 -11.93
CA ILE A 381 -2.67 -13.37 -12.58
C ILE A 381 -2.85 -12.56 -13.87
N ASN A 382 -3.30 -13.20 -14.95
CA ASN A 382 -3.51 -12.50 -16.20
C ASN A 382 -4.80 -11.66 -16.09
N THR A 383 -4.62 -10.40 -15.73
CA THR A 383 -5.65 -9.38 -15.94
C THR A 383 -5.51 -8.93 -17.38
N ALA A 384 -6.53 -9.18 -18.22
CA ALA A 384 -6.47 -8.70 -19.60
C ALA A 384 -6.21 -7.19 -19.60
N THR A 385 -5.19 -6.78 -20.35
CA THR A 385 -4.76 -5.39 -20.50
C THR A 385 -5.93 -4.53 -21.00
N TYR A 386 -6.09 -3.38 -20.40
CA TYR A 386 -6.98 -2.30 -20.81
C TYR A 386 -6.71 -1.93 -22.29
N ASN A 387 -7.44 -2.52 -23.22
CA ASN A 387 -7.56 -2.04 -24.57
C ASN A 387 -8.90 -1.32 -24.70
N SER A 388 -9.00 -0.09 -24.21
CA SER A 388 -10.10 0.79 -24.55
C SER A 388 -9.95 1.21 -26.02
N LYS A 389 -10.67 0.58 -26.92
CA LYS A 389 -11.00 1.19 -28.20
C LYS A 389 -12.05 2.29 -27.95
N GLU A 390 -11.80 3.49 -28.47
CA GLU A 390 -12.76 4.57 -28.47
C GLU A 390 -14.11 4.08 -29.01
N GLY A 391 -15.17 4.17 -28.19
CA GLY A 391 -16.55 4.01 -28.64
C GLY A 391 -17.36 2.85 -28.04
N ASP A 392 -16.77 1.85 -27.40
CA ASP A 392 -17.51 0.73 -26.82
C ASP A 392 -17.62 0.87 -25.29
N LYS A 393 -18.81 0.53 -24.74
CA LYS A 393 -19.00 0.34 -23.30
C LYS A 393 -17.88 -0.53 -22.77
N GLU A 394 -17.15 -0.07 -21.74
CA GLU A 394 -16.04 -0.81 -21.09
C GLU A 394 -16.49 -2.25 -20.80
N GLU A 395 -16.05 -3.18 -21.64
CA GLU A 395 -16.16 -4.59 -21.34
C GLU A 395 -15.03 -4.87 -20.30
N VAL A 396 -15.38 -4.85 -19.02
CA VAL A 396 -14.48 -5.23 -17.94
C VAL A 396 -14.10 -6.68 -18.18
N LEU A 397 -12.91 -6.92 -18.74
CA LEU A 397 -12.40 -8.26 -18.99
C LEU A 397 -12.20 -8.96 -17.64
N LEU A 398 -13.07 -9.91 -17.36
CA LEU A 398 -13.05 -10.68 -16.13
C LEU A 398 -11.96 -11.77 -16.20
N VAL A 399 -11.25 -11.99 -15.10
CA VAL A 399 -10.36 -13.14 -14.96
C VAL A 399 -11.19 -14.42 -14.96
N SER A 400 -10.84 -15.36 -15.82
CA SER A 400 -11.60 -16.60 -15.96
C SER A 400 -11.40 -17.55 -14.77
N ALA A 401 -12.32 -18.49 -14.60
CA ALA A 401 -12.21 -19.51 -13.55
C ALA A 401 -10.98 -20.41 -13.76
N GLU A 402 -10.65 -20.73 -14.99
CA GLU A 402 -9.48 -21.54 -15.37
C GLU A 402 -8.17 -20.82 -15.03
N GLU A 403 -8.11 -19.50 -15.21
CA GLU A 403 -6.91 -18.73 -14.83
C GLU A 403 -6.76 -18.68 -13.30
N VAL A 404 -7.85 -18.51 -12.55
CA VAL A 404 -7.84 -18.59 -11.09
C VAL A 404 -7.37 -19.98 -10.63
N GLU A 405 -7.95 -21.05 -11.15
CA GLU A 405 -7.51 -22.42 -10.86
C GLU A 405 -6.02 -22.60 -11.14
N LYS A 406 -5.59 -22.24 -12.36
CA LYS A 406 -4.23 -22.38 -12.83
C LYS A 406 -3.25 -21.70 -11.89
N LYS A 407 -3.49 -20.46 -11.49
CA LYS A 407 -2.58 -19.70 -10.63
C LYS A 407 -2.56 -20.21 -9.19
N VAL A 408 -3.71 -20.62 -8.67
CA VAL A 408 -3.80 -21.25 -7.35
C VAL A 408 -3.03 -22.56 -7.33
N ARG A 409 -3.18 -23.43 -8.34
CA ARG A 409 -2.41 -24.66 -8.44
C ARG A 409 -0.93 -24.42 -8.69
N GLN A 410 -0.58 -23.41 -9.54
CA GLN A 410 0.80 -23.06 -9.83
C GLN A 410 1.56 -22.69 -8.55
N VAL A 411 0.98 -21.85 -7.70
CA VAL A 411 1.62 -21.44 -6.45
C VAL A 411 1.63 -22.55 -5.39
N MET A 412 0.67 -23.47 -5.40
CA MET A 412 0.53 -24.48 -4.35
C MET A 412 1.22 -25.81 -4.69
N GLU A 413 1.14 -26.27 -5.94
CA GLU A 413 1.51 -27.63 -6.32
C GLU A 413 2.75 -27.72 -7.22
N LEU A 414 2.99 -26.70 -8.08
CA LEU A 414 4.02 -26.80 -9.11
C LEU A 414 5.40 -26.40 -8.60
N GLU A 415 6.45 -26.75 -9.37
CA GLU A 415 7.85 -26.46 -9.02
C GLU A 415 8.11 -24.96 -8.85
N GLU A 416 7.50 -24.13 -9.70
CA GLU A 416 7.56 -22.68 -9.57
C GLU A 416 7.05 -22.18 -8.19
N GLY A 417 5.96 -22.78 -7.68
CA GLY A 417 5.44 -22.49 -6.36
C GLY A 417 6.39 -22.91 -5.22
N LYS A 418 7.20 -23.96 -5.41
CA LYS A 418 8.24 -24.34 -4.45
C LYS A 418 9.37 -23.30 -4.43
N VAL A 419 9.86 -22.91 -5.60
CA VAL A 419 10.89 -21.86 -5.74
C VAL A 419 10.42 -20.56 -5.10
N LEU A 420 9.16 -20.16 -5.32
CA LEU A 420 8.59 -18.98 -4.69
C LEU A 420 8.51 -19.09 -3.17
N ARG A 421 8.16 -20.27 -2.64
CA ARG A 421 8.12 -20.50 -1.18
C ARG A 421 9.50 -20.39 -0.56
N GLU A 422 10.50 -21.03 -1.18
CA GLU A 422 11.90 -20.96 -0.71
C GLU A 422 12.38 -19.50 -0.71
N ARG A 423 12.17 -18.77 -1.81
CA ARG A 423 12.51 -17.35 -1.91
C ARG A 423 11.77 -16.48 -0.88
N SER A 424 10.50 -16.77 -0.62
CA SER A 424 9.71 -16.05 0.39
C SER A 424 10.21 -16.30 1.81
N LEU A 425 10.66 -17.53 2.10
CA LEU A 425 11.27 -17.89 3.39
C LEU A 425 12.62 -17.19 3.58
N ASP A 426 13.47 -17.15 2.56
CA ASP A 426 14.72 -16.41 2.59
C ASP A 426 14.48 -14.93 2.85
N MET A 427 13.49 -14.35 2.18
CA MET A 427 13.14 -12.95 2.36
C MET A 427 12.60 -12.64 3.77
N ARG A 428 11.85 -13.58 4.39
CA ARG A 428 11.45 -13.48 5.81
C ARG A 428 12.67 -13.42 6.73
N VAL A 429 13.69 -14.25 6.48
CA VAL A 429 14.93 -14.23 7.26
C VAL A 429 15.63 -12.87 7.11
N MET A 430 15.73 -12.36 5.88
CA MET A 430 16.33 -11.06 5.61
C MET A 430 15.55 -9.91 6.26
N ALA A 431 14.20 -9.95 6.21
CA ALA A 431 13.34 -8.97 6.87
C ALA A 431 13.56 -8.95 8.39
N THR A 432 13.66 -10.12 9.01
CA THR A 432 13.97 -10.26 10.44
C THR A 432 15.37 -9.69 10.75
N ALA A 433 16.38 -10.07 9.95
CA ALA A 433 17.76 -9.60 10.12
C ALA A 433 17.87 -8.07 9.97
N ALA A 434 17.12 -7.45 9.05
CA ALA A 434 17.14 -6.01 8.86
C ALA A 434 16.75 -5.23 10.12
N TRP A 435 15.90 -5.79 11.01
CA TRP A 435 15.47 -5.18 12.27
C TRP A 435 16.24 -5.63 13.51
N THR A 436 17.20 -6.53 13.38
CA THR A 436 18.09 -6.86 14.51
C THR A 436 19.14 -5.76 14.75
N LYS A 437 19.73 -5.71 15.94
CA LYS A 437 20.80 -4.75 16.27
C LYS A 437 21.95 -4.87 15.26
N GLY A 438 22.24 -3.80 14.54
CA GLY A 438 23.23 -3.78 13.46
C GLY A 438 22.68 -4.07 12.06
N GLY A 439 21.43 -4.48 11.93
CA GLY A 439 20.75 -4.63 10.64
C GLY A 439 20.48 -3.29 9.95
N SER A 440 20.21 -3.34 8.64
CA SER A 440 20.10 -2.13 7.82
C SER A 440 18.97 -1.20 8.28
N SER A 441 17.75 -1.72 8.46
CA SER A 441 16.60 -0.94 8.91
C SER A 441 16.79 -0.41 10.35
N PHE A 442 17.33 -1.24 11.26
CA PHE A 442 17.64 -0.82 12.61
C PHE A 442 18.69 0.32 12.63
N THR A 443 19.73 0.21 11.81
CA THR A 443 20.79 1.22 11.70
C THR A 443 20.27 2.52 11.09
N ALA A 444 19.50 2.43 10.01
CA ALA A 444 18.86 3.59 9.38
C ALA A 444 17.90 4.29 10.33
N PHE A 445 17.08 3.53 11.04
CA PHE A 445 16.16 4.02 12.05
C PHE A 445 16.90 4.73 13.21
N SER A 446 17.98 4.12 13.72
CA SER A 446 18.78 4.72 14.80
C SER A 446 19.43 6.03 14.36
N LYS A 447 19.95 6.12 13.13
CA LYS A 447 20.49 7.36 12.55
C LYS A 447 19.41 8.43 12.41
N LEU A 448 18.22 8.05 11.92
CA LEU A 448 17.08 8.94 11.80
C LEU A 448 16.71 9.56 13.15
N VAL A 449 16.52 8.74 14.18
CA VAL A 449 16.18 9.21 15.53
C VAL A 449 17.28 10.10 16.12
N ALA A 450 18.56 9.77 15.91
CA ALA A 450 19.66 10.60 16.32
C ALA A 450 19.68 11.98 15.63
N SER A 451 19.15 12.08 14.42
CA SER A 451 19.07 13.35 13.67
C SER A 451 18.00 14.32 14.21
N TRP A 452 17.13 13.86 15.12
CA TRP A 452 16.09 14.68 15.77
C TRP A 452 16.58 15.33 17.09
N LYS A 453 17.72 14.90 17.61
CA LYS A 453 18.41 15.47 18.77
C LYS A 453 19.47 16.49 18.34
#